data_9c91cc6fbd1afd3f8137508745ee33ba
#
_entry.id   9c91cc6fbd1afd3f8137508745ee33ba
#
_cell.length_a   1.000
_cell.length_b   1.000
_cell.length_c   1.000
_cell.angle_alpha   90.00
_cell.angle_beta   90.00
_cell.angle_gamma   90.00
#
_symmetry.space_group_name_H-M   'P 1'
#
loop_
_entity.id
_entity.type
_entity.pdbx_description
1 polymer ?
#
loop_
_entity_poly.entity_id
_entity_poly.type
_entity_poly.pdbx_seq_one_letter_code
_entity_poly.pdbx_strand_id
1 'polypeptide(L)'
;MEVLGKEKLIVRDLYKNFDGKDVLKTISFTVQEGEFLSVLGPSGCGKTTLLRILIGLEQQTSGTIFMDGEDISHLKPNERGMGIIFQNYALFPNMSVLENVEYALKLRADKKEKSREIALQTLEAIGMHDQIKKRPSQLSGGQQQRVAIARTLALNPKIILLDEPISALDVSMREVMKKELKDIQKRFNSTMIFITHEQEEAFYLSDRIMVMSEGNIEQIDTPQNIEVVPSTVTPPIP
;
A
#
# COMPACT_ATOMS: atom_id res chain seq x y z
N MET A 1 14.73 13.45 22.98
CA MET A 1 15.48 12.78 21.90
C MET A 1 14.48 11.84 21.22
N GLU A 2 13.90 12.28 20.12
CA GLU A 2 13.13 11.37 19.26
C GLU A 2 14.10 10.29 18.79
N VAL A 3 13.77 9.03 19.05
CA VAL A 3 14.47 7.90 18.44
C VAL A 3 14.09 7.96 16.96
N LEU A 4 14.97 8.55 16.14
CA LEU A 4 14.85 8.48 14.68
C LEU A 4 14.77 7.00 14.33
N GLY A 5 13.61 6.56 13.85
CA GLY A 5 13.38 5.19 13.41
C GLY A 5 14.39 4.83 12.32
N LYS A 6 14.64 3.54 12.12
CA LYS A 6 15.50 3.07 11.05
C LYS A 6 14.83 3.37 9.70
N GLU A 7 15.52 4.08 8.79
CA GLU A 7 15.03 4.33 7.43
C GLU A 7 14.85 3.00 6.68
N LYS A 8 13.60 2.73 6.31
CA LYS A 8 13.21 1.52 5.58
C LYS A 8 13.28 1.71 4.08
N LEU A 9 12.78 2.86 3.61
CA LEU A 9 12.78 3.25 2.20
C LEU A 9 13.35 4.66 2.07
N ILE A 10 14.23 4.85 1.09
CA ILE A 10 14.76 6.15 0.71
C ILE A 10 14.54 6.32 -0.79
N VAL A 11 13.83 7.36 -1.17
CA VAL A 11 13.63 7.78 -2.56
C VAL A 11 14.38 9.08 -2.77
N ARG A 12 15.25 9.14 -3.80
CA ARG A 12 16.06 10.31 -4.12
C ARG A 12 15.86 10.74 -5.55
N ASP A 13 15.49 11.99 -5.74
CA ASP A 13 15.39 12.70 -7.01
C ASP A 13 14.59 11.92 -8.07
N LEU A 14 13.50 11.27 -7.62
CA LEU A 14 12.68 10.42 -8.46
C LEU A 14 11.92 11.27 -9.48
N TYR A 15 12.20 11.04 -10.75
CA TYR A 15 11.57 11.74 -11.87
C TYR A 15 10.94 10.74 -12.84
N LYS A 16 9.76 11.09 -13.33
CA LYS A 16 9.07 10.31 -14.35
C LYS A 16 8.42 11.19 -15.40
N ASN A 17 8.80 10.94 -16.64
CA ASN A 17 8.20 11.53 -17.83
C ASN A 17 7.58 10.44 -18.71
N PHE A 18 6.42 10.67 -19.25
CA PHE A 18 5.76 9.87 -20.28
C PHE A 18 5.58 10.73 -21.53
N ASP A 19 6.30 10.42 -22.60
CA ASP A 19 6.16 11.04 -23.90
C ASP A 19 6.10 12.59 -23.89
N GLY A 20 6.98 13.22 -23.07
CA GLY A 20 7.06 14.67 -22.92
C GLY A 20 6.20 15.26 -21.82
N LYS A 21 5.39 14.45 -21.10
CA LYS A 21 4.60 14.88 -19.95
C LYS A 21 5.27 14.48 -18.64
N ASP A 22 5.65 15.45 -17.83
CA ASP A 22 6.17 15.21 -16.48
C ASP A 22 5.05 14.78 -15.54
N VAL A 23 5.21 13.59 -14.94
CA VAL A 23 4.25 13.01 -14.00
C VAL A 23 4.78 13.02 -12.58
N LEU A 24 6.09 12.80 -12.39
CA LEU A 24 6.78 13.04 -11.13
C LEU A 24 7.94 14.00 -11.38
N LYS A 25 8.05 15.04 -10.58
CA LYS A 25 8.97 16.17 -10.79
C LYS A 25 10.06 16.20 -9.72
N THR A 26 10.99 15.23 -9.81
CA THR A 26 12.20 15.17 -8.95
C THR A 26 11.84 15.14 -7.45
N ILE A 27 11.06 14.13 -7.05
CA ILE A 27 10.62 13.98 -5.66
C ILE A 27 11.59 13.16 -4.83
N SER A 28 11.79 13.57 -3.56
CA SER A 28 12.63 12.86 -2.59
C SER A 28 11.91 12.74 -1.26
N PHE A 29 11.94 11.55 -0.65
CA PHE A 29 11.35 11.30 0.67
C PHE A 29 11.90 10.02 1.30
N THR A 30 11.64 9.83 2.59
CA THR A 30 11.99 8.63 3.34
C THR A 30 10.78 8.05 4.04
N VAL A 31 10.81 6.73 4.29
CA VAL A 31 9.82 6.00 5.11
C VAL A 31 10.57 5.24 6.18
N GLN A 32 10.12 5.35 7.43
CA GLN A 32 10.72 4.67 8.57
C GLN A 32 10.20 3.22 8.70
N GLU A 33 10.94 2.36 9.36
CA GLU A 33 10.49 0.99 9.64
C GLU A 33 9.27 1.01 10.58
N GLY A 34 8.21 0.29 10.19
CA GLY A 34 6.93 0.25 10.90
C GLY A 34 6.03 1.47 10.69
N GLU A 35 6.45 2.46 9.89
CA GLU A 35 5.68 3.68 9.61
C GLU A 35 4.47 3.39 8.72
N PHE A 36 3.36 4.08 9.00
CA PHE A 36 2.21 4.22 8.12
C PHE A 36 2.28 5.59 7.44
N LEU A 37 2.76 5.65 6.21
CA LEU A 37 2.82 6.87 5.40
C LEU A 37 1.62 6.93 4.45
N SER A 38 0.77 7.96 4.56
CA SER A 38 -0.23 8.22 3.52
C SER A 38 0.27 9.20 2.47
N VAL A 39 -0.08 8.91 1.22
CA VAL A 39 0.14 9.79 0.06
C VAL A 39 -1.20 10.37 -0.34
N LEU A 40 -1.42 11.63 0.01
CA LEU A 40 -2.65 12.38 -0.21
C LEU A 40 -2.50 13.33 -1.39
N GLY A 41 -3.52 13.45 -2.24
CA GLY A 41 -3.52 14.42 -3.32
C GLY A 41 -4.64 14.19 -4.34
N PRO A 42 -4.88 15.13 -5.25
CA PRO A 42 -5.93 15.04 -6.26
C PRO A 42 -5.68 13.89 -7.25
N SER A 43 -6.73 13.49 -7.96
CA SER A 43 -6.61 12.52 -9.04
C SER A 43 -5.67 13.05 -10.12
N GLY A 44 -4.77 12.18 -10.62
CA GLY A 44 -3.82 12.54 -11.68
C GLY A 44 -2.54 13.25 -11.21
N CYS A 45 -2.33 13.53 -9.91
CA CYS A 45 -1.11 14.18 -9.42
C CYS A 45 0.13 13.26 -9.37
N GLY A 46 0.03 11.99 -9.76
CA GLY A 46 1.18 11.08 -9.85
C GLY A 46 1.23 9.95 -8.81
N LYS A 47 0.30 9.86 -7.85
CA LYS A 47 0.32 8.87 -6.75
C LYS A 47 0.41 7.42 -7.22
N THR A 48 -0.47 7.00 -8.12
CA THR A 48 -0.46 5.64 -8.67
C THR A 48 0.80 5.36 -9.48
N THR A 49 1.35 6.37 -10.18
CA THR A 49 2.63 6.26 -10.89
C THR A 49 3.77 6.04 -9.90
N LEU A 50 3.82 6.82 -8.82
CA LEU A 50 4.78 6.64 -7.74
C LEU A 50 4.73 5.21 -7.20
N LEU A 51 3.53 4.72 -6.87
CA LEU A 51 3.35 3.38 -6.33
C LEU A 51 3.80 2.29 -7.32
N ARG A 52 3.47 2.43 -8.62
CA ARG A 52 3.91 1.51 -9.67
C ARG A 52 5.43 1.50 -9.83
N ILE A 53 6.08 2.64 -9.67
CA ILE A 53 7.55 2.73 -9.69
C ILE A 53 8.13 2.05 -8.46
N LEU A 54 7.60 2.28 -7.27
CA LEU A 54 8.08 1.65 -6.04
C LEU A 54 8.02 0.13 -6.11
N ILE A 55 6.90 -0.43 -6.58
CA ILE A 55 6.75 -1.89 -6.73
C ILE A 55 7.55 -2.45 -7.92
N GLY A 56 8.02 -1.62 -8.86
CA GLY A 56 8.77 -2.03 -10.05
C GLY A 56 7.92 -2.43 -11.27
N LEU A 57 6.62 -2.08 -11.28
CA LEU A 57 5.73 -2.24 -12.43
C LEU A 57 5.90 -1.14 -13.49
N GLU A 58 6.51 -0.03 -13.10
CA GLU A 58 6.86 1.08 -13.96
C GLU A 58 8.31 1.49 -13.65
N GLN A 59 9.07 1.90 -14.67
CA GLN A 59 10.44 2.36 -14.48
C GLN A 59 10.49 3.88 -14.40
N GLN A 60 11.25 4.41 -13.44
CA GLN A 60 11.54 5.84 -13.36
C GLN A 60 12.36 6.30 -14.57
N THR A 61 12.25 7.56 -14.96
CA THR A 61 13.11 8.19 -15.96
C THR A 61 14.50 8.49 -15.38
N SER A 62 14.55 8.96 -14.11
CA SER A 62 15.78 9.14 -13.33
C SER A 62 15.49 9.09 -11.83
N GLY A 63 16.54 9.13 -11.00
CA GLY A 63 16.45 8.99 -9.56
C GLY A 63 16.71 7.57 -9.07
N THR A 64 16.82 7.40 -7.75
CA THR A 64 17.19 6.14 -7.11
C THR A 64 16.26 5.79 -5.96
N ILE A 65 16.10 4.50 -5.71
CA ILE A 65 15.26 3.94 -4.65
C ILE A 65 16.09 2.95 -3.85
N PHE A 66 16.24 3.19 -2.56
CA PHE A 66 16.94 2.28 -1.64
C PHE A 66 15.95 1.69 -0.65
N MET A 67 16.08 0.42 -0.35
CA MET A 67 15.35 -0.27 0.72
C MET A 67 16.33 -1.05 1.60
N ASP A 68 16.29 -0.80 2.92
CA ASP A 68 17.27 -1.34 3.88
C ASP A 68 18.72 -1.03 3.49
N GLY A 69 18.99 0.09 2.81
CA GLY A 69 20.30 0.50 2.31
C GLY A 69 20.74 -0.11 0.98
N GLU A 70 19.96 -1.03 0.41
CA GLU A 70 20.22 -1.65 -0.90
C GLU A 70 19.50 -0.89 -2.02
N ASP A 71 20.19 -0.64 -3.14
CA ASP A 71 19.59 -0.02 -4.33
C ASP A 71 18.65 -1.02 -5.03
N ILE A 72 17.35 -0.70 -5.06
CA ILE A 72 16.31 -1.51 -5.70
C ILE A 72 15.77 -0.87 -6.98
N SER A 73 16.36 0.21 -7.45
CA SER A 73 15.85 1.04 -8.56
C SER A 73 15.54 0.25 -9.83
N HIS A 74 16.35 -0.77 -10.11
CA HIS A 74 16.27 -1.59 -11.34
C HIS A 74 15.86 -3.03 -11.08
N LEU A 75 15.57 -3.41 -9.84
CA LEU A 75 15.10 -4.76 -9.50
C LEU A 75 13.69 -5.00 -10.05
N LYS A 76 13.41 -6.25 -10.42
CA LYS A 76 12.08 -6.70 -10.83
C LYS A 76 11.12 -6.70 -9.64
N PRO A 77 9.79 -6.62 -9.87
CA PRO A 77 8.81 -6.56 -8.78
C PRO A 77 8.94 -7.67 -7.73
N ASN A 78 9.20 -8.90 -8.17
CA ASN A 78 9.36 -10.07 -7.29
C ASN A 78 10.65 -10.05 -6.44
N GLU A 79 11.61 -9.19 -6.77
CA GLU A 79 12.90 -9.06 -6.10
C GLU A 79 12.93 -7.89 -5.11
N ARG A 80 11.97 -6.95 -5.21
CA ARG A 80 11.92 -5.75 -4.36
C ARG A 80 11.45 -6.00 -2.93
N GLY A 81 10.91 -7.18 -2.61
CA GLY A 81 10.43 -7.49 -1.27
C GLY A 81 9.23 -6.66 -0.82
N MET A 82 8.52 -6.04 -1.74
CA MET A 82 7.30 -5.26 -1.48
C MET A 82 6.05 -6.06 -1.86
N GLY A 83 4.94 -5.80 -1.18
CA GLY A 83 3.61 -6.30 -1.53
C GLY A 83 2.71 -5.15 -1.96
N ILE A 84 1.71 -5.42 -2.80
CA ILE A 84 0.72 -4.42 -3.22
C ILE A 84 -0.71 -4.96 -3.06
N ILE A 85 -1.60 -4.07 -2.61
CA ILE A 85 -3.04 -4.29 -2.56
C ILE A 85 -3.68 -3.23 -3.46
N PHE A 86 -4.31 -3.69 -4.54
CA PHE A 86 -4.98 -2.83 -5.52
C PHE A 86 -6.40 -2.47 -5.07
N GLN A 87 -6.93 -1.39 -5.60
CA GLN A 87 -8.29 -0.90 -5.36
C GLN A 87 -9.38 -1.95 -5.63
N ASN A 88 -9.20 -2.80 -6.63
CA ASN A 88 -10.14 -3.88 -6.99
C ASN A 88 -9.79 -5.23 -6.35
N TYR A 89 -8.90 -5.22 -5.32
CA TYR A 89 -8.39 -6.39 -4.60
C TYR A 89 -7.66 -7.42 -5.46
N ALA A 90 -7.88 -7.45 -6.76
CA ALA A 90 -7.26 -8.35 -7.75
C ALA A 90 -7.24 -9.84 -7.31
N LEU A 91 -8.32 -10.33 -6.68
CA LEU A 91 -8.46 -11.73 -6.30
C LEU A 91 -8.68 -12.60 -7.53
N PHE A 92 -8.16 -13.82 -7.50
CA PHE A 92 -8.39 -14.82 -8.54
C PHE A 92 -9.83 -15.37 -8.38
N PRO A 93 -10.75 -15.06 -9.31
CA PRO A 93 -12.19 -15.36 -9.13
C PRO A 93 -12.50 -16.87 -9.10
N ASN A 94 -11.66 -17.66 -9.76
CA ASN A 94 -11.84 -19.11 -9.87
C ASN A 94 -11.18 -19.90 -8.73
N MET A 95 -10.44 -19.23 -7.85
CA MET A 95 -9.76 -19.82 -6.70
C MET A 95 -10.56 -19.57 -5.43
N SER A 96 -10.50 -20.51 -4.49
CA SER A 96 -11.01 -20.31 -3.13
C SER A 96 -10.18 -19.26 -2.36
N VAL A 97 -10.66 -18.84 -1.20
CA VAL A 97 -9.94 -17.95 -0.27
C VAL A 97 -8.55 -18.52 0.05
N LEU A 98 -8.50 -19.81 0.43
CA LEU A 98 -7.23 -20.46 0.74
C LEU A 98 -6.29 -20.49 -0.46
N GLU A 99 -6.78 -20.88 -1.63
CA GLU A 99 -5.98 -20.94 -2.86
C GLU A 99 -5.46 -19.56 -3.28
N ASN A 100 -6.25 -18.50 -3.10
CA ASN A 100 -5.81 -17.13 -3.35
C ASN A 100 -4.57 -16.75 -2.50
N VAL A 101 -4.54 -17.14 -1.22
CA VAL A 101 -3.42 -16.86 -0.34
C VAL A 101 -2.24 -17.78 -0.60
N GLU A 102 -2.48 -19.07 -0.85
CA GLU A 102 -1.43 -20.06 -1.15
C GLU A 102 -0.71 -19.78 -2.48
N TYR A 103 -1.39 -19.17 -3.46
CA TYR A 103 -0.89 -19.08 -4.84
C TYR A 103 0.51 -18.50 -4.93
N ALA A 104 0.73 -17.32 -4.37
CA ALA A 104 2.03 -16.66 -4.42
C ALA A 104 3.10 -17.38 -3.57
N LEU A 105 2.69 -18.02 -2.47
CA LEU A 105 3.58 -18.83 -1.64
C LEU A 105 4.11 -20.05 -2.38
N LYS A 106 3.25 -20.70 -3.19
CA LYS A 106 3.63 -21.87 -4.00
C LYS A 106 4.65 -21.54 -5.10
N LEU A 107 4.71 -20.27 -5.53
CA LEU A 107 5.68 -19.82 -6.52
C LEU A 107 7.06 -19.51 -5.90
N ARG A 108 7.15 -19.38 -4.58
CA ARG A 108 8.37 -19.11 -3.84
C ARG A 108 9.01 -20.40 -3.38
N ALA A 109 10.25 -20.66 -3.82
CA ALA A 109 10.97 -21.90 -3.50
C ALA A 109 11.14 -22.09 -1.96
N ASP A 110 11.41 -20.99 -1.23
CA ASP A 110 11.61 -20.95 0.21
C ASP A 110 10.31 -21.17 1.03
N LYS A 111 9.13 -21.01 0.42
CA LYS A 111 7.83 -21.08 1.10
C LYS A 111 6.90 -22.18 0.59
N LYS A 112 7.24 -22.81 -0.52
CA LYS A 112 6.38 -23.74 -1.25
C LYS A 112 5.89 -24.90 -0.38
N GLU A 113 6.77 -25.54 0.38
CA GLU A 113 6.43 -26.69 1.21
C GLU A 113 5.49 -26.35 2.38
N LYS A 114 5.63 -25.11 2.92
CA LYS A 114 4.80 -24.61 4.03
C LYS A 114 3.67 -23.71 3.57
N SER A 115 3.40 -23.61 2.26
CA SER A 115 2.46 -22.64 1.70
C SER A 115 1.08 -22.73 2.32
N ARG A 116 0.56 -23.95 2.54
CA ARG A 116 -0.75 -24.18 3.14
C ARG A 116 -0.79 -23.80 4.61
N GLU A 117 0.24 -24.14 5.37
CA GLU A 117 0.35 -23.81 6.79
C GLU A 117 0.38 -22.29 6.98
N ILE A 118 1.26 -21.59 6.25
CA ILE A 118 1.39 -20.12 6.27
C ILE A 118 0.06 -19.46 5.89
N ALA A 119 -0.60 -19.95 4.83
CA ALA A 119 -1.87 -19.38 4.38
C ALA A 119 -2.96 -19.52 5.45
N LEU A 120 -3.10 -20.70 6.08
CA LEU A 120 -4.07 -20.95 7.14
C LEU A 120 -3.83 -20.07 8.36
N GLN A 121 -2.57 -19.97 8.83
CA GLN A 121 -2.19 -19.12 9.96
C GLN A 121 -2.49 -17.64 9.66
N THR A 122 -2.19 -17.18 8.43
CA THR A 122 -2.47 -15.80 8.04
C THR A 122 -3.97 -15.52 7.98
N LEU A 123 -4.76 -16.44 7.40
CA LEU A 123 -6.21 -16.30 7.33
C LEU A 123 -6.87 -16.33 8.70
N GLU A 124 -6.37 -17.14 9.62
CA GLU A 124 -6.83 -17.15 11.01
C GLU A 124 -6.52 -15.81 11.70
N ALA A 125 -5.30 -15.31 11.52
CA ALA A 125 -4.87 -14.03 12.09
C ALA A 125 -5.73 -12.83 11.70
N ILE A 126 -6.39 -12.87 10.53
CA ILE A 126 -7.28 -11.81 10.04
C ILE A 126 -8.78 -12.20 10.12
N GLY A 127 -9.13 -13.27 10.85
CA GLY A 127 -10.52 -13.69 11.07
C GLY A 127 -11.22 -14.23 9.83
N MET A 128 -10.50 -14.89 8.90
CA MET A 128 -11.05 -15.46 7.66
C MET A 128 -11.00 -16.98 7.62
N HIS A 129 -10.65 -17.64 8.71
CA HIS A 129 -10.52 -19.10 8.78
C HIS A 129 -11.79 -19.84 8.34
N ASP A 130 -12.98 -19.39 8.76
CA ASP A 130 -14.25 -20.03 8.41
C ASP A 130 -14.67 -19.88 6.95
N GLN A 131 -13.97 -19.00 6.20
CA GLN A 131 -14.29 -18.67 4.81
C GLN A 131 -13.34 -19.33 3.79
N ILE A 132 -12.40 -20.18 4.23
CA ILE A 132 -11.30 -20.71 3.41
C ILE A 132 -11.73 -21.46 2.13
N LYS A 133 -12.93 -22.04 2.14
CA LYS A 133 -13.49 -22.79 0.99
C LYS A 133 -14.30 -21.92 0.04
N LYS A 134 -14.67 -20.70 0.43
CA LYS A 134 -15.47 -19.80 -0.41
C LYS A 134 -14.63 -19.21 -1.54
N ARG A 135 -15.31 -18.84 -2.62
CA ARG A 135 -14.75 -18.07 -3.74
C ARG A 135 -15.03 -16.57 -3.55
N PRO A 136 -14.26 -15.67 -4.20
CA PRO A 136 -14.47 -14.23 -4.09
C PRO A 136 -15.91 -13.78 -4.29
N SER A 137 -16.64 -14.36 -5.25
CA SER A 137 -18.06 -14.04 -5.53
C SER A 137 -19.02 -14.33 -4.37
N GLN A 138 -18.61 -15.11 -3.38
CA GLN A 138 -19.40 -15.48 -2.20
C GLN A 138 -19.04 -14.63 -0.97
N LEU A 139 -18.18 -13.62 -1.13
CA LEU A 139 -17.67 -12.78 -0.07
C LEU A 139 -18.20 -11.35 -0.20
N SER A 140 -18.41 -10.67 0.93
CA SER A 140 -18.62 -9.23 0.94
C SER A 140 -17.34 -8.49 0.51
N GLY A 141 -17.47 -7.21 0.12
CA GLY A 141 -16.31 -6.37 -0.25
C GLY A 141 -15.23 -6.33 0.84
N GLY A 142 -15.61 -6.13 2.10
CA GLY A 142 -14.66 -6.16 3.22
C GLY A 142 -14.00 -7.53 3.43
N GLN A 143 -14.72 -8.63 3.20
CA GLN A 143 -14.12 -9.97 3.22
C GLN A 143 -13.13 -10.19 2.07
N GLN A 144 -13.46 -9.72 0.87
CA GLN A 144 -12.54 -9.78 -0.27
C GLN A 144 -11.25 -8.99 0.00
N GLN A 145 -11.38 -7.81 0.59
CA GLN A 145 -10.26 -6.99 1.00
C GLN A 145 -9.36 -7.71 2.02
N ARG A 146 -9.95 -8.32 3.06
CA ARG A 146 -9.20 -9.13 4.03
C ARG A 146 -8.42 -10.24 3.33
N VAL A 147 -9.01 -10.94 2.38
CA VAL A 147 -8.30 -11.98 1.61
C VAL A 147 -7.13 -11.40 0.82
N ALA A 148 -7.28 -10.22 0.20
CA ALA A 148 -6.18 -9.53 -0.50
C ALA A 148 -5.06 -9.13 0.46
N ILE A 149 -5.41 -8.64 1.64
CA ILE A 149 -4.46 -8.36 2.72
C ILE A 149 -3.72 -9.63 3.14
N ALA A 150 -4.45 -10.73 3.43
CA ALA A 150 -3.85 -12.02 3.80
C ALA A 150 -2.88 -12.53 2.73
N ARG A 151 -3.27 -12.47 1.46
CA ARG A 151 -2.43 -12.87 0.35
C ARG A 151 -1.10 -12.12 0.32
N THR A 152 -1.15 -10.84 0.64
CA THR A 152 0.04 -9.97 0.69
C THR A 152 0.87 -10.24 1.95
N LEU A 153 0.25 -10.30 3.13
CA LEU A 153 0.91 -10.54 4.42
C LEU A 153 1.61 -11.92 4.47
N ALA A 154 1.00 -12.96 3.89
CA ALA A 154 1.57 -14.30 3.87
C ALA A 154 2.97 -14.36 3.23
N LEU A 155 3.26 -13.46 2.30
CA LEU A 155 4.58 -13.32 1.69
C LEU A 155 5.60 -12.66 2.63
N ASN A 156 5.15 -12.06 3.74
CA ASN A 156 5.98 -11.30 4.67
C ASN A 156 6.79 -10.20 3.97
N PRO A 157 6.13 -9.26 3.28
CA PRO A 157 6.82 -8.19 2.57
C PRO A 157 7.47 -7.20 3.55
N LYS A 158 8.54 -6.56 3.13
CA LYS A 158 9.22 -5.50 3.88
C LYS A 158 8.39 -4.21 3.93
N ILE A 159 7.63 -3.94 2.86
CA ILE A 159 6.72 -2.80 2.73
C ILE A 159 5.43 -3.26 2.03
N ILE A 160 4.29 -2.78 2.50
CA ILE A 160 2.98 -2.99 1.88
C ILE A 160 2.51 -1.68 1.25
N LEU A 161 2.25 -1.73 -0.04
CA LEU A 161 1.69 -0.64 -0.82
C LEU A 161 0.18 -0.83 -0.95
N LEU A 162 -0.59 0.22 -0.71
CA LEU A 162 -2.06 0.18 -0.72
C LEU A 162 -2.57 1.26 -1.68
N ASP A 163 -3.16 0.86 -2.80
CA ASP A 163 -3.68 1.75 -3.85
C ASP A 163 -5.18 1.92 -3.69
N GLU A 164 -5.62 2.93 -2.95
CA GLU A 164 -7.03 3.25 -2.65
C GLU A 164 -7.86 2.03 -2.19
N PRO A 165 -7.39 1.20 -1.25
CA PRO A 165 -7.95 -0.13 -0.99
C PRO A 165 -9.36 -0.09 -0.38
N ILE A 166 -9.81 1.04 0.17
CA ILE A 166 -11.11 1.17 0.84
C ILE A 166 -12.08 2.13 0.12
N SER A 167 -11.67 2.71 -1.02
CA SER A 167 -12.49 3.69 -1.77
C SER A 167 -13.78 3.11 -2.33
N ALA A 168 -13.81 1.81 -2.66
CA ALA A 168 -14.97 1.12 -3.21
C ALA A 168 -16.00 0.65 -2.16
N LEU A 169 -15.73 0.86 -0.86
CA LEU A 169 -16.60 0.44 0.24
C LEU A 169 -17.60 1.54 0.61
N ASP A 170 -18.76 1.14 1.16
CA ASP A 170 -19.69 2.06 1.79
C ASP A 170 -19.09 2.68 3.07
N VAL A 171 -19.70 3.78 3.53
CA VAL A 171 -19.19 4.58 4.66
C VAL A 171 -19.01 3.74 5.93
N SER A 172 -19.99 2.88 6.24
CA SER A 172 -19.92 2.07 7.47
C SER A 172 -18.78 1.04 7.41
N MET A 173 -18.59 0.43 6.26
CA MET A 173 -17.54 -0.54 6.04
C MET A 173 -16.15 0.12 6.00
N ARG A 174 -16.03 1.37 5.47
CA ARG A 174 -14.77 2.12 5.52
C ARG A 174 -14.28 2.33 6.95
N GLU A 175 -15.17 2.72 7.88
CA GLU A 175 -14.81 2.91 9.29
C GLU A 175 -14.28 1.63 9.93
N VAL A 176 -14.92 0.49 9.64
CA VAL A 176 -14.45 -0.81 10.11
C VAL A 176 -13.07 -1.12 9.53
N MET A 177 -12.90 -0.92 8.23
CA MET A 177 -11.64 -1.25 7.54
C MET A 177 -10.48 -0.33 7.91
N LYS A 178 -10.72 0.95 8.20
CA LYS A 178 -9.69 1.85 8.75
C LYS A 178 -9.11 1.30 10.05
N LYS A 179 -9.97 0.89 10.99
CA LYS A 179 -9.53 0.27 12.25
C LYS A 179 -8.73 -1.00 12.00
N GLU A 180 -9.24 -1.89 11.14
CA GLU A 180 -8.56 -3.14 10.81
C GLU A 180 -7.18 -2.93 10.18
N LEU A 181 -7.05 -1.98 9.25
CA LEU A 181 -5.74 -1.66 8.65
C LEU A 181 -4.74 -1.18 9.71
N LYS A 182 -5.19 -0.31 10.63
CA LYS A 182 -4.33 0.16 11.74
C LYS A 182 -3.96 -0.97 12.69
N ASP A 183 -4.89 -1.87 13.01
CA ASP A 183 -4.64 -3.03 13.87
C ASP A 183 -3.67 -4.02 13.21
N ILE A 184 -3.83 -4.27 11.90
CA ILE A 184 -2.93 -5.12 11.12
C ILE A 184 -1.53 -4.51 11.08
N GLN A 185 -1.41 -3.20 10.80
CA GLN A 185 -0.12 -2.52 10.78
C GLN A 185 0.61 -2.67 12.12
N LYS A 186 -0.08 -2.43 13.24
CA LYS A 186 0.49 -2.58 14.58
C LYS A 186 0.84 -4.04 14.91
N ARG A 187 -0.07 -4.97 14.63
CA ARG A 187 0.09 -6.39 14.97
C ARG A 187 1.28 -7.03 14.24
N PHE A 188 1.47 -6.68 12.97
CA PHE A 188 2.53 -7.22 12.13
C PHE A 188 3.77 -6.31 12.05
N ASN A 189 3.75 -5.18 12.77
CA ASN A 189 4.78 -4.13 12.69
C ASN A 189 5.16 -3.81 11.23
N SER A 190 4.13 -3.70 10.37
CA SER A 190 4.31 -3.56 8.92
C SER A 190 4.56 -2.11 8.54
N THR A 191 5.55 -1.86 7.68
CA THR A 191 5.70 -0.56 7.02
C THR A 191 4.69 -0.46 5.89
N MET A 192 3.88 0.59 5.86
CA MET A 192 2.80 0.76 4.90
C MET A 192 2.87 2.10 4.17
N ILE A 193 2.64 2.09 2.86
CA ILE A 193 2.44 3.30 2.05
C ILE A 193 1.03 3.22 1.46
N PHE A 194 0.19 4.17 1.83
CA PHE A 194 -1.25 4.17 1.54
C PHE A 194 -1.61 5.36 0.64
N ILE A 195 -2.13 5.08 -0.54
CA ILE A 195 -2.63 6.10 -1.45
C ILE A 195 -4.11 6.33 -1.20
N THR A 196 -4.48 7.58 -1.02
CA THR A 196 -5.87 8.01 -0.93
C THR A 196 -6.04 9.44 -1.48
N HIS A 197 -7.27 9.78 -1.82
CA HIS A 197 -7.70 11.15 -2.07
C HIS A 197 -8.59 11.68 -0.93
N GLU A 198 -8.91 10.83 0.06
CA GLU A 198 -9.75 11.16 1.21
C GLU A 198 -8.88 11.60 2.40
N GLN A 199 -9.11 12.82 2.85
CA GLN A 199 -8.34 13.40 3.97
C GLN A 199 -8.56 12.63 5.27
N GLU A 200 -9.83 12.32 5.59
CA GLU A 200 -10.17 11.62 6.83
C GLU A 200 -9.44 10.28 6.97
N GLU A 201 -9.27 9.55 5.85
CA GLU A 201 -8.51 8.30 5.84
C GLU A 201 -7.04 8.54 6.18
N ALA A 202 -6.41 9.51 5.49
CA ALA A 202 -5.01 9.85 5.71
C ALA A 202 -4.77 10.30 7.17
N PHE A 203 -5.62 11.18 7.69
CA PHE A 203 -5.48 11.70 9.06
C PHE A 203 -5.70 10.63 10.14
N TYR A 204 -6.59 9.66 9.89
CA TYR A 204 -6.87 8.58 10.85
C TYR A 204 -5.76 7.52 10.89
N LEU A 205 -5.23 7.14 9.71
CA LEU A 205 -4.35 5.99 9.58
C LEU A 205 -2.88 6.31 9.83
N SER A 206 -2.43 7.51 9.48
CA SER A 206 -1.02 7.78 9.24
C SER A 206 -0.24 8.25 10.45
N ASP A 207 1.03 7.86 10.47
CA ASP A 207 2.04 8.48 11.32
C ASP A 207 2.58 9.75 10.67
N ARG A 208 2.72 9.74 9.31
CA ARG A 208 3.01 10.92 8.48
C ARG A 208 2.16 10.92 7.22
N ILE A 209 1.88 12.11 6.71
CA ILE A 209 1.15 12.34 5.46
C ILE A 209 2.06 13.07 4.48
N MET A 210 2.18 12.54 3.27
CA MET A 210 2.83 13.19 2.13
C MET A 210 1.75 13.77 1.23
N VAL A 211 1.69 15.08 1.12
CA VAL A 211 0.77 15.80 0.24
C VAL A 211 1.41 15.98 -1.12
N MET A 212 0.76 15.48 -2.17
CA MET A 212 1.22 15.58 -3.55
C MET A 212 0.29 16.45 -4.39
N SER A 213 0.87 17.30 -5.23
CA SER A 213 0.15 18.09 -6.23
C SER A 213 1.00 18.21 -7.50
N GLU A 214 0.39 18.03 -8.68
CA GLU A 214 1.02 18.20 -9.99
C GLU A 214 2.41 17.57 -10.15
N GLY A 215 2.62 16.39 -9.55
CA GLY A 215 3.87 15.65 -9.62
C GLY A 215 4.94 16.06 -8.62
N ASN A 216 4.65 17.04 -7.74
CA ASN A 216 5.52 17.50 -6.66
C ASN A 216 5.05 16.98 -5.31
N ILE A 217 5.97 16.96 -4.34
CA ILE A 217 5.64 16.84 -2.92
C ILE A 217 5.54 18.27 -2.38
N GLU A 218 4.36 18.65 -1.90
CA GLU A 218 4.10 19.96 -1.31
C GLU A 218 4.50 20.00 0.17
N GLN A 219 4.18 18.91 0.90
CA GLN A 219 4.49 18.81 2.32
C GLN A 219 4.59 17.33 2.72
N ILE A 220 5.45 17.02 3.68
CA ILE A 220 5.47 15.73 4.39
C ILE A 220 5.62 16.02 5.88
N ASP A 221 4.59 15.68 6.67
CA ASP A 221 4.63 15.89 8.12
C ASP A 221 3.66 14.97 8.85
N THR A 222 3.62 15.05 10.18
CA THR A 222 2.60 14.39 10.98
C THR A 222 1.22 14.97 10.68
N PRO A 223 0.12 14.23 10.91
CA PRO A 223 -1.24 14.73 10.66
C PRO A 223 -1.54 16.08 11.32
N GLN A 224 -0.96 16.34 12.51
CA GLN A 224 -1.19 17.57 13.27
C GLN A 224 -0.55 18.80 12.63
N ASN A 225 0.50 18.61 11.82
CA ASN A 225 1.28 19.68 11.22
C ASN A 225 0.98 19.88 9.72
N ILE A 226 0.07 19.10 9.14
CA ILE A 226 -0.32 19.27 7.74
C ILE A 226 -1.14 20.55 7.59
N GLU A 227 -0.58 21.53 6.90
CA GLU A 227 -1.19 22.84 6.59
C GLU A 227 -1.74 22.88 5.16
N VAL A 228 -1.08 22.18 4.22
CA VAL A 228 -1.49 22.14 2.82
C VAL A 228 -2.54 21.05 2.63
N VAL A 229 -3.75 21.50 2.40
CA VAL A 229 -4.85 20.61 2.01
C VAL A 229 -5.00 20.70 0.50
N PRO A 230 -4.83 19.60 -0.27
CA PRO A 230 -5.03 19.65 -1.70
C PRO A 230 -6.44 20.17 -2.00
N SER A 231 -6.52 21.24 -2.81
CA SER A 231 -7.79 21.84 -3.21
C SER A 231 -8.55 20.90 -4.16
N THR A 232 -9.19 19.88 -3.61
CA THR A 232 -10.10 18.98 -4.32
C THR A 232 -11.36 18.69 -3.50
N VAL A 233 -11.77 19.66 -2.71
CA VAL A 233 -13.15 19.67 -2.28
C VAL A 233 -13.84 20.70 -3.16
N THR A 234 -14.52 20.25 -4.21
CA THR A 234 -15.62 21.03 -4.76
C THR A 234 -16.51 21.38 -3.57
N PRO A 235 -16.72 22.68 -3.26
CA PRO A 235 -17.62 23.03 -2.18
C PRO A 235 -18.98 22.38 -2.49
N PRO A 236 -19.75 21.96 -1.47
CA PRO A 236 -21.09 21.45 -1.71
C PRO A 236 -21.83 22.52 -2.52
N ILE A 237 -22.36 22.11 -3.64
CA ILE A 237 -23.24 22.95 -4.49
C ILE A 237 -24.39 23.38 -3.59
N PRO A 238 -24.71 24.70 -3.52
CA PRO A 238 -25.73 25.24 -2.63
C PRO A 238 -27.11 24.68 -2.93
#